data_3697033ffa633b2a642235d533bf8b59
#
_entry.id   3697033ffa633b2a642235d533bf8b59
#
_cell.length_a   1.000
_cell.length_b   1.000
_cell.length_c   1.000
_cell.angle_alpha   90.00
_cell.angle_beta   90.00
_cell.angle_gamma   90.00
#
_symmetry.space_group_name_H-M   'P 1'
#
loop_
_entity.id
_entity.type
_entity.pdbx_description
1 polymer ?
#
loop_
_entity_poly.entity_id
_entity_poly.type
_entity_poly.pdbx_seq_one_letter_code
_entity_poly.pdbx_strand_id
1 'polypeptide(L)'
;VFKGKDYGLTIVSHTEPMDIGIYARPTYYFQYDNPDFQQLMTDLTAESDPSSRSEMLKKAQRIISEDYVNGYLFQLARTSVINSKIKGMWENSPTQATDLTGVSWTD
;
A
#
# COMPACT_ATOMS: atom_id res chain seq x y z
N VAL A 1 -5.75 7.88 22.20
CA VAL A 1 -4.57 8.43 21.53
C VAL A 1 -4.74 8.28 20.02
N PHE A 2 -4.68 7.07 19.42
CA PHE A 2 -4.70 6.87 17.96
C PHE A 2 -5.95 7.47 17.28
N LYS A 3 -7.16 7.17 17.79
CA LYS A 3 -8.41 7.72 17.25
C LYS A 3 -8.54 9.24 17.37
N GLY A 4 -7.96 9.82 18.44
CA GLY A 4 -7.95 11.26 18.66
C GLY A 4 -6.82 11.98 17.93
N LYS A 5 -5.89 11.23 17.28
CA LYS A 5 -4.73 11.77 16.56
C LYS A 5 -3.84 12.70 17.41
N ASP A 6 -3.83 12.49 18.72
CA ASP A 6 -3.04 13.25 19.67
C ASP A 6 -1.68 12.57 19.87
N TYR A 7 -0.81 12.72 18.88
CA TYR A 7 0.57 12.21 18.88
C TYR A 7 1.45 12.94 17.87
N GLY A 8 2.72 13.12 18.18
CA GLY A 8 3.72 13.65 17.24
C GLY A 8 4.34 12.54 16.37
N LEU A 9 4.34 11.29 16.83
CA LEU A 9 4.86 10.12 16.11
C LEU A 9 4.06 8.87 16.50
N THR A 10 3.84 7.98 15.54
CA THR A 10 3.23 6.67 15.79
C THR A 10 3.85 5.61 14.86
N ILE A 11 3.78 4.35 15.26
CA ILE A 11 4.21 3.22 14.44
C ILE A 11 2.97 2.42 14.04
N VAL A 12 2.80 2.22 12.74
CA VAL A 12 1.66 1.49 12.18
C VAL A 12 2.15 0.52 11.11
N SER A 13 1.55 -0.67 11.06
CA SER A 13 1.76 -1.64 9.99
C SER A 13 0.62 -1.52 8.98
N HIS A 14 0.97 -1.40 7.72
CA HIS A 14 0.05 -1.42 6.59
C HIS A 14 0.22 -2.68 5.76
N THR A 15 -0.89 -3.23 5.28
CA THR A 15 -0.92 -4.44 4.45
C THR A 15 -1.72 -4.28 3.16
N GLU A 16 -2.17 -3.07 2.86
CA GLU A 16 -3.00 -2.80 1.68
C GLU A 16 -2.12 -2.53 0.45
N PRO A 17 -2.35 -3.20 -0.67
CA PRO A 17 -1.73 -2.84 -1.93
C PRO A 17 -2.36 -1.54 -2.47
N MET A 18 -1.59 -0.77 -3.24
CA MET A 18 -2.06 0.45 -3.92
C MET A 18 -2.56 1.55 -2.96
N ASP A 19 -2.01 1.60 -1.76
CA ASP A 19 -2.46 2.49 -0.69
C ASP A 19 -1.92 3.93 -0.76
N ILE A 20 -1.12 4.28 -1.77
CA ILE A 20 -0.53 5.63 -1.90
C ILE A 20 -1.59 6.75 -1.85
N GLY A 21 -2.81 6.48 -2.26
CA GLY A 21 -3.93 7.42 -2.21
C GLY A 21 -4.37 7.81 -0.78
N ILE A 22 -3.98 7.06 0.25
CA ILE A 22 -4.32 7.42 1.64
C ILE A 22 -3.63 8.70 2.09
N TYR A 23 -2.47 9.04 1.51
CA TYR A 23 -1.75 10.28 1.79
C TYR A 23 -2.48 11.53 1.27
N ALA A 24 -3.43 11.38 0.35
CA ALA A 24 -4.30 12.46 -0.11
C ALA A 24 -5.50 12.73 0.83
N ARG A 25 -5.58 12.04 1.95
CA ARG A 25 -6.68 12.18 2.93
C ARG A 25 -6.20 12.97 4.15
N PRO A 26 -6.41 14.29 4.24
CA PRO A 26 -5.88 15.10 5.34
C PRO A 26 -6.43 14.69 6.71
N THR A 27 -7.59 14.03 6.75
CA THR A 27 -8.18 13.50 7.99
C THR A 27 -7.70 12.11 8.36
N TYR A 28 -6.81 11.50 7.57
CA TYR A 28 -6.24 10.19 7.88
C TYR A 28 -5.27 10.28 9.07
N TYR A 29 -4.83 9.17 9.62
CA TYR A 29 -4.05 9.18 10.86
C TYR A 29 -2.66 9.84 10.73
N PHE A 30 -2.10 9.99 9.54
CA PHE A 30 -0.85 10.77 9.33
C PHE A 30 -1.05 12.27 9.52
N GLN A 31 -2.28 12.78 9.36
CA GLN A 31 -2.60 14.21 9.36
C GLN A 31 -1.76 14.99 8.32
N TYR A 32 -1.42 14.33 7.22
CA TYR A 32 -0.69 14.95 6.12
C TYR A 32 -1.65 15.72 5.22
N ASP A 33 -1.41 17.01 5.07
CA ASP A 33 -2.22 17.91 4.27
C ASP A 33 -1.33 18.66 3.27
N ASN A 34 -1.26 18.13 2.04
CA ASN A 34 -0.51 18.71 0.95
C ASN A 34 -1.44 18.82 -0.27
N PRO A 35 -1.88 20.04 -0.64
CA PRO A 35 -2.80 20.26 -1.75
C PRO A 35 -2.24 19.81 -3.11
N ASP A 36 -0.95 19.95 -3.34
CA ASP A 36 -0.31 19.51 -4.59
C ASP A 36 -0.32 17.98 -4.71
N PHE A 37 -0.11 17.28 -3.60
CA PHE A 37 -0.24 15.82 -3.56
C PHE A 37 -1.68 15.38 -3.80
N GLN A 38 -2.65 16.05 -3.19
CA GLN A 38 -4.08 15.75 -3.38
C GLN A 38 -4.51 15.94 -4.83
N GLN A 39 -4.05 17.03 -5.47
CA GLN A 39 -4.30 17.27 -6.89
C GLN A 39 -3.66 16.19 -7.75
N LEU A 40 -2.41 15.83 -7.47
CA LEU A 40 -1.71 14.76 -8.19
C LEU A 40 -2.47 13.42 -8.11
N MET A 41 -3.05 13.07 -6.97
CA MET A 41 -3.85 11.85 -6.82
C MET A 41 -5.18 11.93 -7.59
N THR A 42 -5.78 13.11 -7.67
CA THR A 42 -6.98 13.36 -8.50
C THR A 42 -6.65 13.16 -9.98
N ASP A 43 -5.57 13.76 -10.45
CA ASP A 43 -5.12 13.65 -11.84
C ASP A 43 -4.75 12.20 -12.19
N LEU A 44 -4.06 11.48 -11.28
CA LEU A 44 -3.71 10.08 -11.43
C LEU A 44 -4.95 9.18 -11.61
N THR A 45 -6.03 9.52 -10.95
CA THR A 45 -7.31 8.76 -11.07
C THR A 45 -7.95 8.95 -12.44
N ALA A 46 -7.78 10.12 -13.04
CA ALA A 46 -8.31 10.45 -14.37
C ALA A 46 -7.40 9.99 -15.52
N GLU A 47 -6.11 9.75 -15.26
CA GLU A 47 -5.14 9.37 -16.28
C GLU A 47 -5.29 7.91 -16.69
N SER A 48 -5.34 7.65 -18.01
CA SER A 48 -5.49 6.30 -18.58
C SER A 48 -4.20 5.76 -19.22
N ASP A 49 -3.26 6.63 -19.59
CA ASP A 49 -2.00 6.18 -20.17
C ASP A 49 -1.07 5.56 -19.11
N PRO A 50 -0.64 4.29 -19.29
CA PRO A 50 0.19 3.60 -18.31
C PRO A 50 1.55 4.28 -18.04
N SER A 51 2.14 4.91 -19.06
CA SER A 51 3.43 5.59 -18.91
C SER A 51 3.30 6.85 -18.08
N SER A 52 2.30 7.69 -18.41
CA SER A 52 1.93 8.87 -17.63
C SER A 52 1.62 8.52 -16.17
N ARG A 53 0.82 7.48 -15.95
CA ARG A 53 0.50 6.99 -14.58
C ARG A 53 1.76 6.60 -13.82
N SER A 54 2.70 5.92 -14.47
CA SER A 54 3.97 5.53 -13.85
C SER A 54 4.78 6.74 -13.41
N GLU A 55 4.88 7.77 -14.24
CA GLU A 55 5.59 9.01 -13.90
C GLU A 55 4.89 9.78 -12.75
N MET A 56 3.56 9.82 -12.75
CA MET A 56 2.79 10.42 -11.67
C MET A 56 3.00 9.69 -10.34
N LEU A 57 3.03 8.36 -10.34
CA LEU A 57 3.32 7.55 -9.15
C LEU A 57 4.74 7.79 -8.62
N LYS A 58 5.73 7.89 -9.50
CA LYS A 58 7.11 8.25 -9.11
C LYS A 58 7.17 9.66 -8.49
N LYS A 59 6.44 10.61 -9.07
CA LYS A 59 6.33 11.97 -8.51
C LYS A 59 5.69 11.94 -7.13
N ALA A 60 4.60 11.19 -6.97
CA ALA A 60 3.92 11.03 -5.68
C ALA A 60 4.85 10.47 -4.58
N GLN A 61 5.60 9.40 -4.90
CA GLN A 61 6.58 8.82 -3.98
C GLN A 61 7.67 9.82 -3.59
N ARG A 62 8.14 10.65 -4.52
CA ARG A 62 9.13 11.68 -4.26
C ARG A 62 8.60 12.73 -3.29
N ILE A 63 7.38 13.23 -3.49
CA ILE A 63 6.75 14.22 -2.60
C ILE A 63 6.65 13.66 -1.18
N ILE A 64 6.14 12.44 -1.00
CA ILE A 64 6.05 11.79 0.32
C ILE A 64 7.42 11.67 0.99
N SER A 65 8.45 11.33 0.21
CA SER A 65 9.82 11.19 0.72
C SER A 65 10.44 12.53 1.10
N GLU A 66 10.25 13.57 0.30
CA GLU A 66 10.79 14.91 0.51
C GLU A 66 10.09 15.65 1.66
N ASP A 67 8.81 15.36 1.86
CA ASP A 67 8.02 15.92 2.98
C ASP A 67 8.21 15.15 4.29
N TYR A 68 9.00 14.07 4.29
CA TYR A 68 9.28 13.23 5.47
C TYR A 68 8.02 12.75 6.21
N VAL A 69 6.96 12.44 5.47
CA VAL A 69 5.67 12.05 6.04
C VAL A 69 5.79 10.76 6.85
N ASN A 70 6.61 9.82 6.40
CA ASN A 70 6.86 8.54 7.04
C ASN A 70 8.34 8.17 7.09
N GLY A 71 8.75 7.53 8.18
CA GLY A 71 9.98 6.75 8.25
C GLY A 71 9.68 5.27 7.99
N TYR A 72 10.10 4.73 6.84
CA TYR A 72 9.94 3.32 6.54
C TYR A 72 10.96 2.49 7.30
N LEU A 73 10.48 1.57 8.15
CA LEU A 73 11.34 0.75 9.00
C LEU A 73 11.72 -0.57 8.31
N PHE A 74 10.72 -1.35 7.92
CA PHE A 74 10.90 -2.62 7.24
C PHE A 74 9.60 -3.11 6.62
N GLN A 75 9.70 -4.05 5.71
CA GLN A 75 8.58 -4.78 5.16
C GLN A 75 8.72 -6.25 5.55
N LEU A 76 7.73 -6.79 6.24
CA LEU A 76 7.71 -8.21 6.59
C LEU A 76 7.50 -9.05 5.33
N ALA A 77 8.30 -10.11 5.20
CA ALA A 77 8.04 -11.15 4.22
C ALA A 77 6.72 -11.85 4.57
N ARG A 78 5.89 -12.06 3.58
CA ARG A 78 4.66 -12.81 3.73
C ARG A 78 4.98 -14.29 3.58
N THR A 79 5.02 -14.99 4.70
CA THR A 79 5.32 -16.43 4.74
C THR A 79 4.04 -17.21 4.97
N SER A 80 3.83 -18.24 4.16
CA SER A 80 2.75 -19.21 4.33
C SER A 80 3.30 -20.55 4.77
N VAL A 81 2.58 -21.24 5.65
CA VAL A 81 2.86 -22.63 6.00
C VAL A 81 1.75 -23.49 5.43
N ILE A 82 2.10 -24.38 4.53
CA ILE A 82 1.15 -25.28 3.87
C ILE A 82 1.62 -26.73 4.01
N ASN A 83 0.67 -27.65 3.97
CA ASN A 83 0.99 -29.07 3.94
C ASN A 83 1.72 -29.41 2.63
N SER A 84 2.78 -30.23 2.70
CA SER A 84 3.59 -30.60 1.53
C SER A 84 2.81 -31.36 0.45
N LYS A 85 1.66 -31.92 0.78
CA LYS A 85 0.76 -32.58 -0.17
C LYS A 85 -0.21 -31.61 -0.87
N ILE A 86 -0.16 -30.31 -0.60
CA ILE A 86 -0.97 -29.30 -1.29
C ILE A 86 -0.14 -28.71 -2.43
N LYS A 87 -0.74 -28.64 -3.61
CA LYS A 87 -0.19 -27.97 -4.81
C LYS A 87 -1.11 -26.86 -5.27
N GLY A 88 -0.55 -25.93 -6.07
CA GLY A 88 -1.30 -24.83 -6.68
C GLY A 88 -1.53 -23.63 -5.75
N MET A 89 -0.93 -23.60 -4.56
CA MET A 89 -0.96 -22.40 -3.71
C MET A 89 -0.10 -21.30 -4.32
N TRP A 90 -0.54 -20.08 -4.17
CA TRP A 90 0.24 -18.90 -4.59
C TRP A 90 1.50 -18.76 -3.74
N GLU A 91 2.64 -18.65 -4.39
CA GLU A 91 3.90 -18.34 -3.71
C GLU A 91 3.94 -16.89 -3.21
N ASN A 92 3.38 -15.99 -4.01
CA ASN A 92 3.31 -14.55 -3.70
C ASN A 92 1.90 -14.04 -3.95
N SER A 93 1.13 -13.87 -2.89
CA SER A 93 -0.19 -13.28 -2.99
C SER A 93 -0.12 -11.77 -2.77
N PRO A 94 -0.53 -10.92 -3.73
CA PRO A 94 -0.50 -9.46 -3.59
C PRO A 94 -1.58 -8.94 -2.64
N THR A 95 -2.56 -9.76 -2.32
CA THR A 95 -3.69 -9.40 -1.46
C THR A 95 -3.92 -10.48 -0.41
N GLN A 96 -4.86 -10.23 0.51
CA GLN A 96 -5.31 -11.24 1.47
C GLN A 96 -6.33 -12.21 0.84
N ALA A 97 -6.96 -11.81 -0.26
CA ALA A 97 -7.85 -12.69 -1.02
C ALA A 97 -7.00 -13.66 -1.85
N THR A 98 -7.17 -14.95 -1.62
CA THR A 98 -6.43 -16.01 -2.29
C THR A 98 -7.38 -16.82 -3.16
N ASP A 99 -7.09 -16.91 -4.45
CA ASP A 99 -7.80 -17.81 -5.36
C ASP A 99 -7.33 -19.25 -5.09
N LEU A 100 -8.27 -20.10 -4.71
CA LEU A 100 -8.03 -21.51 -4.39
C LEU A 100 -8.49 -22.46 -5.50
N THR A 101 -8.94 -21.96 -6.64
CA THR A 101 -9.50 -22.81 -7.74
C THR A 101 -8.48 -23.77 -8.32
N GLY A 102 -7.19 -23.43 -8.28
CA GLY A 102 -6.09 -24.28 -8.73
C GLY A 102 -5.48 -25.18 -7.65
N VAL A 103 -6.00 -25.14 -6.42
CA VAL A 103 -5.42 -25.87 -5.29
C VAL A 103 -5.92 -27.33 -5.26
N SER A 104 -5.02 -28.28 -5.10
CA SER A 104 -5.33 -29.70 -5.02
C SER A 104 -4.42 -30.43 -4.04
N TRP A 105 -4.89 -31.59 -3.58
CA TRP A 105 -4.08 -32.55 -2.86
C TRP A 105 -3.30 -33.42 -3.85
N THR A 106 -2.11 -33.81 -3.44
CA THR A 106 -1.35 -34.89 -4.10
C THR A 106 -1.41 -36.14 -3.27
N ASP A 107 -1.56 -37.25 -3.92
CA ASP A 107 -1.51 -38.57 -3.29
C ASP A 107 -0.15 -38.87 -2.63
#